data_ae25a203691e19cd9b337413a400505c
#
_entry.id   ae25a203691e19cd9b337413a400505c
#
_cell.length_a   1.000
_cell.length_b   1.000
_cell.length_c   1.000
_cell.angle_alpha   90.00
_cell.angle_beta   90.00
_cell.angle_gamma   90.00
#
_symmetry.space_group_name_H-M   'P 1'
#
loop_
_entity.id
_entity.type
_entity.pdbx_description
1 polymer ?
#
loop_
_entity_poly.entity_id
_entity_poly.type
_entity_poly.pdbx_seq_one_letter_code
_entity_poly.pdbx_strand_id
1 'polypeptide(L)'
;MMIRNLLSLTLMLVVTLNSIYAEKLTGSVKYDGKPMPKISKTQLNKKMNADPVCGASHKEPVYMQGLIVNENKTLKNVLVYLKDAKYDSGAPGTQAVIDQNGCMYSPHIQGMMAGQELMIKN
;
A
#
# COMPACT_ATOMS: atom_id res chain seq x y z
N MET A 1 26.66 -29.93 -49.92
CA MET A 1 26.63 -30.49 -48.56
C MET A 1 26.70 -29.40 -47.49
N MET A 2 26.60 -28.12 -47.80
CA MET A 2 26.69 -26.95 -46.84
C MET A 2 25.35 -26.31 -46.46
N ILE A 3 24.26 -26.61 -47.17
CA ILE A 3 22.94 -25.95 -46.94
C ILE A 3 22.14 -26.62 -45.82
N ARG A 4 22.43 -27.91 -45.52
CA ARG A 4 21.69 -28.67 -44.48
C ARG A 4 22.03 -28.25 -43.06
N ASN A 5 23.19 -27.66 -42.80
CA ASN A 5 23.63 -27.26 -41.48
C ASN A 5 23.19 -25.83 -41.11
N LEU A 6 22.83 -24.99 -42.08
CA LEU A 6 22.28 -23.66 -41.82
C LEU A 6 20.83 -23.69 -41.33
N LEU A 7 20.02 -24.64 -41.79
CA LEU A 7 18.64 -24.78 -41.34
C LEU A 7 18.53 -25.31 -39.88
N SER A 8 19.52 -26.08 -39.42
CA SER A 8 19.53 -26.65 -38.08
C SER A 8 19.91 -25.61 -37.01
N LEU A 9 20.67 -24.56 -37.40
CA LEU A 9 21.13 -23.54 -36.48
C LEU A 9 20.08 -22.43 -36.24
N THR A 10 19.18 -22.22 -37.22
CA THR A 10 18.07 -21.25 -37.07
C THR A 10 16.90 -21.79 -36.26
N LEU A 11 16.76 -23.09 -36.11
CA LEU A 11 15.67 -23.70 -35.31
C LEU A 11 15.98 -23.74 -33.80
N MET A 12 17.23 -23.52 -33.41
CA MET A 12 17.64 -23.56 -31.98
C MET A 12 17.62 -22.20 -31.26
N LEU A 13 17.30 -21.13 -31.99
CA LEU A 13 17.26 -19.77 -31.41
C LEU A 13 15.83 -19.26 -31.13
N VAL A 14 14.83 -20.13 -31.21
CA VAL A 14 13.43 -19.81 -30.82
C VAL A 14 13.11 -20.36 -29.43
N VAL A 15 14.11 -20.51 -28.58
CA VAL A 15 13.88 -20.98 -27.21
C VAL A 15 13.83 -19.79 -26.27
N THR A 16 12.60 -19.50 -25.84
CA THR A 16 12.22 -18.99 -24.51
C THR A 16 12.59 -17.54 -24.18
N LEU A 17 11.92 -16.61 -24.80
CA LEU A 17 11.44 -15.44 -24.06
C LEU A 17 10.28 -15.91 -23.18
N ASN A 18 10.59 -16.63 -22.10
CA ASN A 18 9.68 -16.76 -20.99
C ASN A 18 9.61 -15.37 -20.37
N SER A 19 8.65 -14.58 -20.80
CA SER A 19 8.28 -13.35 -20.10
C SER A 19 7.90 -13.78 -18.69
N ILE A 20 8.74 -13.47 -17.71
CA ILE A 20 8.42 -13.60 -16.30
C ILE A 20 7.35 -12.53 -16.06
N TYR A 21 6.09 -12.89 -16.29
CA TYR A 21 4.98 -12.04 -15.87
C TYR A 21 4.94 -12.11 -14.35
N ALA A 22 5.24 -10.98 -13.71
CA ALA A 22 4.94 -10.84 -12.31
C ALA A 22 3.41 -10.94 -12.15
N GLU A 23 2.94 -12.03 -11.56
CA GLU A 23 1.52 -12.20 -11.29
C GLU A 23 1.07 -11.16 -10.28
N LYS A 24 0.08 -10.37 -10.67
CA LYS A 24 -0.51 -9.33 -9.83
C LYS A 24 -1.75 -9.88 -9.14
N LEU A 25 -1.69 -9.98 -7.81
CA LEU A 25 -2.87 -10.28 -7.00
C LEU A 25 -3.65 -8.97 -6.74
N THR A 26 -4.93 -8.97 -7.08
CA THR A 26 -5.84 -7.86 -6.82
C THR A 26 -7.06 -8.34 -6.04
N GLY A 27 -7.61 -7.48 -5.19
CA GLY A 27 -8.78 -7.83 -4.41
C GLY A 27 -9.32 -6.66 -3.60
N SER A 28 -10.35 -6.91 -2.82
CA SER A 28 -10.92 -5.96 -1.89
C SER A 28 -11.22 -6.62 -0.55
N VAL A 29 -10.99 -5.90 0.54
CA VAL A 29 -11.39 -6.32 1.88
C VAL A 29 -12.72 -5.68 2.20
N LYS A 30 -13.70 -6.49 2.62
CA LYS A 30 -15.04 -6.04 3.00
C LYS A 30 -15.27 -6.21 4.49
N TYR A 31 -16.04 -5.29 5.05
CA TYR A 31 -16.53 -5.37 6.42
C TYR A 31 -17.81 -6.21 6.46
N ASP A 32 -17.80 -7.27 7.25
CA ASP A 32 -18.94 -8.16 7.48
C ASP A 32 -19.33 -8.17 8.97
N GLY A 33 -19.11 -7.07 9.64
CA GLY A 33 -19.45 -6.91 11.05
C GLY A 33 -20.87 -6.39 11.28
N LYS A 34 -21.28 -6.36 12.55
CA LYS A 34 -22.50 -5.66 12.98
C LYS A 34 -22.43 -4.18 12.60
N PRO A 35 -23.57 -3.48 12.48
CA PRO A 35 -23.56 -2.03 12.24
C PRO A 35 -22.58 -1.37 13.18
N MET A 36 -21.66 -0.59 12.60
CA MET A 36 -20.63 0.09 13.38
C MET A 36 -21.27 0.96 14.44
N PRO A 37 -20.81 0.90 15.69
CA PRO A 37 -21.11 1.97 16.61
C PRO A 37 -20.69 3.28 15.93
N LYS A 38 -21.56 4.28 15.93
CA LYS A 38 -21.23 5.61 15.39
C LYS A 38 -19.95 6.04 16.11
N ILE A 39 -18.80 5.88 15.45
CA ILE A 39 -17.53 6.31 16.01
C ILE A 39 -17.68 7.77 16.30
N SER A 40 -17.53 8.12 17.57
CA SER A 40 -17.74 9.48 18.04
C SER A 40 -16.78 10.41 17.27
N LYS A 41 -17.32 11.10 16.28
CA LYS A 41 -16.65 12.16 15.51
C LYS A 41 -16.03 13.21 16.44
N THR A 42 -16.51 13.28 17.66
CA THR A 42 -16.24 14.33 18.63
C THR A 42 -14.91 14.19 19.36
N GLN A 43 -14.40 12.98 19.56
CA GLN A 43 -13.21 12.79 20.42
C GLN A 43 -11.91 13.24 19.80
N LEU A 44 -11.70 13.03 18.51
CA LEU A 44 -10.47 13.43 17.85
C LEU A 44 -10.42 14.95 17.68
N ASN A 45 -11.54 15.56 17.29
CA ASN A 45 -11.64 17.03 17.21
C ASN A 45 -11.33 17.72 18.53
N LYS A 46 -11.81 17.17 19.64
CA LYS A 46 -11.50 17.72 20.97
C LYS A 46 -10.00 17.69 21.27
N LYS A 47 -9.30 16.61 20.91
CA LYS A 47 -7.85 16.50 21.07
C LYS A 47 -7.08 17.42 20.13
N MET A 48 -7.50 17.50 18.86
CA MET A 48 -6.87 18.37 17.86
C MET A 48 -7.06 19.84 18.23
N ASN A 49 -8.24 20.24 18.67
CA ASN A 49 -8.52 21.63 19.07
C ASN A 49 -7.91 22.03 20.41
N ALA A 50 -7.41 21.06 21.20
CA ALA A 50 -6.66 21.36 22.42
C ALA A 50 -5.30 22.01 22.14
N ASP A 51 -4.75 21.76 20.95
CA ASP A 51 -3.55 22.43 20.44
C ASP A 51 -3.97 23.48 19.40
N PRO A 52 -3.65 24.76 19.60
CA PRO A 52 -4.07 25.83 18.69
C PRO A 52 -3.55 25.66 17.25
N VAL A 53 -2.35 25.12 17.09
CA VAL A 53 -1.73 24.91 15.76
C VAL A 53 -2.43 23.76 15.04
N CYS A 54 -2.63 22.64 15.74
CA CYS A 54 -3.32 21.49 15.16
C CYS A 54 -4.78 21.80 14.82
N GLY A 55 -5.49 22.50 15.71
CA GLY A 55 -6.86 22.93 15.48
C GLY A 55 -7.00 23.86 14.27
N ALA A 56 -6.10 24.83 14.13
CA ALA A 56 -6.11 25.77 13.02
C ALA A 56 -5.74 25.13 11.66
N SER A 57 -5.03 23.99 11.68
CA SER A 57 -4.61 23.31 10.46
C SER A 57 -5.75 22.63 9.70
N HIS A 58 -6.91 22.45 10.33
CA HIS A 58 -8.05 21.73 9.75
C HIS A 58 -9.29 22.62 9.65
N LYS A 59 -9.75 22.87 8.42
CA LYS A 59 -11.01 23.58 8.18
C LYS A 59 -12.23 22.72 8.47
N GLU A 60 -12.08 21.41 8.29
CA GLU A 60 -13.13 20.42 8.47
C GLU A 60 -12.83 19.52 9.67
N PRO A 61 -13.85 18.95 10.31
CA PRO A 61 -13.68 18.04 11.41
C PRO A 61 -12.81 16.84 11.08
N VAL A 62 -11.83 16.54 11.92
CA VAL A 62 -10.96 15.36 11.76
C VAL A 62 -11.58 14.16 12.48
N TYR A 63 -11.60 13.03 11.80
CA TYR A 63 -12.19 11.78 12.32
C TYR A 63 -11.14 10.73 12.62
N MET A 64 -11.45 9.85 13.56
CA MET A 64 -10.65 8.66 13.82
C MET A 64 -10.53 7.79 12.56
N GLN A 65 -9.31 7.38 12.23
CA GLN A 65 -9.02 6.59 11.02
C GLN A 65 -8.74 5.11 11.30
N GLY A 66 -8.95 4.66 12.54
CA GLY A 66 -8.70 3.27 12.93
C GLY A 66 -9.61 2.24 12.24
N LEU A 67 -10.82 2.65 11.87
CA LEU A 67 -11.74 1.83 11.09
C LEU A 67 -12.54 2.72 10.15
N ILE A 68 -12.29 2.60 8.86
CA ILE A 68 -13.02 3.33 7.82
C ILE A 68 -13.70 2.31 6.93
N VAL A 69 -15.03 2.34 6.94
CA VAL A 69 -15.87 1.53 6.07
C VAL A 69 -16.52 2.44 5.04
N ASN A 70 -16.29 2.15 3.77
CA ASN A 70 -16.91 2.87 2.67
C ASN A 70 -18.38 2.45 2.48
N GLU A 71 -19.14 3.18 1.69
CA GLU A 71 -20.55 2.90 1.41
C GLU A 71 -20.78 1.50 0.81
N ASN A 72 -19.86 1.04 -0.01
CA ASN A 72 -19.85 -0.31 -0.60
C ASN A 72 -19.32 -1.39 0.35
N LYS A 73 -19.20 -1.08 1.65
CA LYS A 73 -18.64 -1.95 2.71
C LYS A 73 -17.17 -2.32 2.55
N THR A 74 -16.42 -1.73 1.63
CA THR A 74 -14.97 -1.95 1.59
C THR A 74 -14.28 -1.22 2.73
N LEU A 75 -13.20 -1.84 3.25
CA LEU A 75 -12.37 -1.25 4.29
C LEU A 75 -11.23 -0.44 3.67
N LYS A 76 -10.96 0.73 4.26
CA LYS A 76 -9.76 1.53 3.98
C LYS A 76 -8.66 1.21 5.01
N ASN A 77 -7.43 1.50 4.66
CA ASN A 77 -6.26 1.33 5.54
C ASN A 77 -6.06 -0.11 6.03
N VAL A 78 -6.25 -1.09 5.14
CA VAL A 78 -5.98 -2.51 5.42
C VAL A 78 -4.70 -2.92 4.72
N LEU A 79 -3.76 -3.47 5.47
CA LEU A 79 -2.56 -4.11 4.92
C LEU A 79 -2.86 -5.60 4.72
N VAL A 80 -2.72 -6.06 3.48
CA VAL A 80 -2.80 -7.49 3.13
C VAL A 80 -1.40 -7.95 2.74
N TYR A 81 -0.93 -9.03 3.34
CA TYR A 81 0.39 -9.56 3.06
C TYR A 81 0.37 -11.08 2.98
N LEU A 82 1.34 -11.65 2.26
CA LEU A 82 1.54 -13.09 2.22
C LEU A 82 2.39 -13.51 3.42
N LYS A 83 1.76 -14.25 4.34
CA LYS A 83 2.48 -14.82 5.47
C LYS A 83 3.45 -15.90 4.97
N ASP A 84 4.64 -15.92 5.54
CA ASP A 84 5.67 -16.93 5.26
C ASP A 84 6.13 -17.00 3.79
N ALA A 85 5.80 -16.00 2.98
CA ALA A 85 6.32 -15.90 1.62
C ALA A 85 7.82 -15.62 1.65
N LYS A 86 8.59 -16.44 0.95
CA LYS A 86 10.00 -16.16 0.72
C LYS A 86 10.09 -15.19 -0.46
N TYR A 87 10.63 -14.03 -0.21
CA TYR A 87 10.81 -12.99 -1.20
C TYR A 87 12.30 -12.60 -1.26
N ASP A 88 12.91 -12.82 -2.41
CA ASP A 88 14.38 -12.74 -2.58
C ASP A 88 14.83 -11.53 -3.41
N SER A 89 13.98 -10.54 -3.65
CA SER A 89 14.36 -9.40 -4.49
C SER A 89 14.97 -8.21 -3.73
N GLY A 90 15.23 -8.36 -2.44
CA GLY A 90 15.75 -7.27 -1.62
C GLY A 90 14.76 -6.11 -1.42
N ALA A 91 15.20 -5.08 -0.71
CA ALA A 91 14.39 -3.88 -0.52
C ALA A 91 14.29 -3.09 -1.83
N PRO A 92 13.10 -2.52 -2.16
CA PRO A 92 12.96 -1.68 -3.34
C PRO A 92 13.84 -0.44 -3.23
N GLY A 93 14.40 0.01 -4.36
CA GLY A 93 15.22 1.23 -4.42
C GLY A 93 14.40 2.53 -4.22
N THR A 94 13.08 2.42 -4.11
CA THR A 94 12.21 3.56 -3.84
C THR A 94 12.02 3.77 -2.35
N GLN A 95 12.09 5.00 -1.89
CA GLN A 95 11.84 5.33 -0.48
C GLN A 95 10.37 5.15 -0.11
N ALA A 96 10.13 4.63 1.10
CA ALA A 96 8.82 4.75 1.73
C ALA A 96 8.68 6.19 2.28
N VAL A 97 7.52 6.80 2.15
CA VAL A 97 7.31 8.19 2.56
C VAL A 97 6.16 8.27 3.55
N ILE A 98 6.42 8.89 4.70
CA ILE A 98 5.39 9.32 5.66
C ILE A 98 5.39 10.84 5.68
N ASP A 99 4.24 11.44 5.41
CA ASP A 99 4.03 12.88 5.48
C ASP A 99 3.30 13.23 6.78
N GLN A 100 3.88 14.15 7.53
CA GLN A 100 3.25 14.73 8.73
C GLN A 100 2.75 16.12 8.39
N ASN A 101 1.46 16.23 8.19
CA ASN A 101 0.82 17.50 7.86
C ASN A 101 -0.44 17.70 8.69
N GLY A 102 -0.63 18.90 9.24
CA GLY A 102 -1.77 19.22 10.08
C GLY A 102 -1.92 18.30 11.29
N CYS A 103 -0.81 17.93 11.94
CA CYS A 103 -0.79 16.98 13.06
C CYS A 103 -1.34 15.58 12.73
N MET A 104 -1.32 15.21 11.47
CA MET A 104 -1.75 13.91 10.96
C MET A 104 -0.65 13.24 10.15
N TYR A 105 -0.56 11.92 10.23
CA TYR A 105 0.36 11.13 9.40
C TYR A 105 -0.36 10.53 8.19
N SER A 106 0.26 10.66 7.02
CA SER A 106 -0.23 10.07 5.77
C SER A 106 0.91 9.36 5.03
N PRO A 107 0.71 8.12 4.54
CA PRO A 107 -0.47 7.28 4.71
C PRO A 107 -0.65 6.80 6.15
N HIS A 108 -1.89 6.47 6.55
CA HIS A 108 -2.19 5.99 7.91
C HIS A 108 -1.60 4.59 8.19
N ILE A 109 -1.49 3.76 7.18
CA ILE A 109 -0.83 2.44 7.21
C ILE A 109 0.03 2.31 5.96
N GLN A 110 1.25 1.84 6.14
CA GLN A 110 2.20 1.59 5.06
C GLN A 110 3.00 0.33 5.35
N GLY A 111 3.10 -0.55 4.35
CA GLY A 111 4.07 -1.64 4.36
C GLY A 111 5.42 -1.16 3.83
N MET A 112 6.49 -1.66 4.42
CA MET A 112 7.85 -1.45 3.92
C MET A 112 8.71 -2.69 4.16
N MET A 113 9.75 -2.85 3.39
CA MET A 113 10.70 -3.95 3.54
C MET A 113 11.83 -3.57 4.50
N ALA A 114 12.39 -4.57 5.18
CA ALA A 114 13.60 -4.37 5.97
C ALA A 114 14.74 -3.85 5.06
N GLY A 115 15.42 -2.79 5.49
CA GLY A 115 16.47 -2.12 4.72
C GLY A 115 15.98 -1.09 3.69
N GLN A 116 14.67 -0.92 3.51
CA GLN A 116 14.12 0.16 2.70
C GLN A 116 14.24 1.50 3.43
N GLU A 117 14.64 2.54 2.72
CA GLU A 117 14.69 3.89 3.29
C GLU A 117 13.28 4.43 3.60
N LEU A 118 13.15 5.09 4.76
CA LEU A 118 11.95 5.80 5.17
C LEU A 118 12.23 7.31 5.18
N MET A 119 11.51 8.04 4.37
CA MET A 119 11.50 9.51 4.38
C MET A 119 10.31 9.98 5.22
N ILE A 120 10.58 10.81 6.22
CA ILE A 120 9.56 11.50 7.01
C ILE A 120 9.56 12.96 6.58
N LYS A 121 8.46 13.42 6.03
CA LYS A 121 8.22 14.84 5.71
C LYS A 121 7.49 15.49 6.89
N ASN A 122 7.90 16.72 7.22
CA ASN A 122 7.28 17.53 8.24
C ASN A 122 7.20 18.98 7.77
#